data_c822f711b1fff51c6d74de8026921c9c
#
_entry.id   c822f711b1fff51c6d74de8026921c9c
#
_cell.length_a   1.000
_cell.length_b   1.000
_cell.length_c   1.000
_cell.angle_alpha   90.00
_cell.angle_beta   90.00
_cell.angle_gamma   90.00
#
_symmetry.space_group_name_H-M   'P 1'
#
loop_
_entity.id
_entity.type
_entity.pdbx_description
1 polymer ?
#
loop_
_entity_poly.entity_id
_entity_poly.type
_entity_poly.pdbx_seq_one_letter_code
_entity_poly.pdbx_strand_id
1 'polypeptide(L)'
;NATMRLLFEAMGLPLSSFPLVATLDIKDQYGAICGRKVDATTFLAGHPNGNVNKLIKLCDVSFIGLPDAAVDRLIASTPYYVRALIPRDAYGEMLDDVPTVGLAATVMATDKLDSATAYYLTKAVFENLHMIQTKHPAFFRLHPLEMARSGITAPRHPGAVQYLREVGRLR
;
A
#
# COMPACT_ATOMS: atom_id res chain seq x y z
N ASN A 1 -2.65 -9.22 -12.63
CA ASN A 1 -2.15 -8.19 -11.75
C ASN A 1 -0.61 -8.15 -11.80
N ALA A 2 -0.02 -7.01 -12.24
CA ALA A 2 1.44 -6.88 -12.41
C ALA A 2 2.19 -7.10 -11.08
N THR A 3 1.71 -6.54 -9.99
CA THR A 3 2.30 -6.70 -8.65
C THR A 3 2.48 -8.16 -8.25
N MET A 4 1.47 -9.00 -8.50
CA MET A 4 1.55 -10.41 -8.17
C MET A 4 2.53 -11.20 -9.03
N ARG A 5 2.67 -10.83 -10.30
CA ARG A 5 3.72 -11.42 -11.15
C ARG A 5 5.11 -11.16 -10.61
N LEU A 6 5.40 -9.89 -10.30
CA LEU A 6 6.69 -9.50 -9.69
C LEU A 6 6.92 -10.17 -8.34
N LEU A 7 5.88 -10.32 -7.52
CA LEU A 7 5.98 -11.01 -6.24
C LEU A 7 6.29 -12.50 -6.42
N PHE A 8 5.59 -13.19 -7.31
CA PHE A 8 5.85 -14.61 -7.59
C PHE A 8 7.24 -14.82 -8.18
N GLU A 9 7.72 -13.92 -9.05
CA GLU A 9 9.11 -13.92 -9.53
C GLU A 9 10.09 -13.75 -8.35
N ALA A 10 9.84 -12.80 -7.45
CA ALA A 10 10.64 -12.61 -6.25
C ALA A 10 10.61 -13.82 -5.31
N MET A 11 9.55 -14.60 -5.31
CA MET A 11 9.43 -15.85 -4.55
C MET A 11 10.06 -17.05 -5.26
N GLY A 12 10.45 -16.92 -6.52
CA GLY A 12 10.90 -18.06 -7.35
C GLY A 12 9.77 -19.01 -7.74
N LEU A 13 8.53 -18.55 -7.74
CA LEU A 13 7.34 -19.33 -8.07
C LEU A 13 6.81 -18.92 -9.46
N PRO A 14 7.08 -19.69 -10.52
CA PRO A 14 6.54 -19.38 -11.83
C PRO A 14 5.02 -19.57 -11.87
N LEU A 15 4.31 -18.73 -12.61
CA LEU A 15 2.85 -18.82 -12.75
C LEU A 15 2.38 -20.18 -13.30
N SER A 16 3.24 -20.88 -14.04
CA SER A 16 2.99 -22.23 -14.53
C SER A 16 2.91 -23.30 -13.43
N SER A 17 3.32 -22.97 -12.21
CA SER A 17 3.17 -23.87 -11.04
C SER A 17 1.73 -23.95 -10.53
N PHE A 18 0.87 -23.01 -10.97
CA PHE A 18 -0.52 -22.99 -10.53
C PHE A 18 -1.42 -23.65 -11.58
N PRO A 19 -2.32 -24.54 -11.17
CA PRO A 19 -3.23 -25.22 -12.11
C PRO A 19 -4.23 -24.25 -12.76
N LEU A 20 -4.54 -23.11 -12.09
CA LEU A 20 -5.40 -22.08 -12.61
C LEU A 20 -4.88 -20.70 -12.21
N VAL A 21 -4.69 -19.81 -13.18
CA VAL A 21 -4.43 -18.39 -12.97
C VAL A 21 -5.49 -17.59 -13.73
N ALA A 22 -6.42 -16.99 -13.00
CA ALA A 22 -7.51 -16.19 -13.56
C ALA A 22 -7.30 -14.70 -13.31
N THR A 23 -7.64 -13.87 -14.29
CA THR A 23 -7.77 -12.42 -14.12
C THR A 23 -9.24 -12.08 -13.97
N LEU A 24 -9.64 -11.63 -12.79
CA LEU A 24 -11.02 -11.32 -12.45
C LEU A 24 -11.17 -9.84 -12.08
N ASP A 25 -12.30 -9.26 -12.43
CA ASP A 25 -12.70 -7.97 -11.89
C ASP A 25 -12.95 -8.07 -10.37
N ILE A 26 -12.74 -6.97 -9.63
CA ILE A 26 -12.94 -6.96 -8.17
C ILE A 26 -14.33 -7.46 -7.76
N LYS A 27 -15.37 -7.12 -8.54
CA LYS A 27 -16.74 -7.57 -8.29
C LYS A 27 -16.93 -9.09 -8.40
N ASP A 28 -16.13 -9.75 -9.26
CA ASP A 28 -16.24 -11.17 -9.54
C ASP A 28 -15.36 -12.03 -8.62
N GLN A 29 -14.33 -11.43 -8.01
CA GLN A 29 -13.43 -12.10 -7.07
C GLN A 29 -14.17 -12.68 -5.87
N TYR A 30 -15.17 -11.95 -5.36
CA TYR A 30 -16.01 -12.43 -4.26
C TYR A 30 -16.70 -13.75 -4.60
N GLY A 31 -17.41 -13.80 -5.74
CA GLY A 31 -18.11 -15.02 -6.18
C GLY A 31 -17.18 -16.18 -6.51
N ALA A 32 -15.95 -15.90 -6.96
CA ALA A 32 -14.99 -16.93 -7.26
C ALA A 32 -14.42 -17.61 -6.00
N ILE A 33 -14.07 -16.83 -4.98
CA ILE A 33 -13.56 -17.35 -3.70
C ILE A 33 -14.67 -18.06 -2.91
N CYS A 34 -15.79 -17.40 -2.68
CA CYS A 34 -16.89 -18.00 -1.90
C CYS A 34 -17.50 -19.23 -2.58
N GLY A 35 -17.50 -19.23 -3.91
CA GLY A 35 -17.93 -20.38 -4.72
C GLY A 35 -16.85 -21.45 -4.90
N ARG A 36 -15.68 -21.33 -4.26
CA ARG A 36 -14.55 -22.26 -4.35
C ARG A 36 -14.09 -22.54 -5.79
N LYS A 37 -14.23 -21.56 -6.67
CA LYS A 37 -13.72 -21.62 -8.06
C LYS A 37 -12.22 -21.32 -8.13
N VAL A 38 -11.71 -20.59 -7.15
CA VAL A 38 -10.30 -20.32 -6.92
C VAL A 38 -10.00 -20.45 -5.42
N ASP A 39 -8.81 -20.88 -5.07
CA ASP A 39 -8.39 -21.10 -3.68
C ASP A 39 -7.82 -19.86 -3.03
N ALA A 40 -7.32 -18.91 -3.82
CA ALA A 40 -6.75 -17.66 -3.35
C ALA A 40 -7.09 -16.49 -4.28
N THR A 41 -7.14 -15.29 -3.73
CA THR A 41 -7.27 -14.05 -4.50
C THR A 41 -6.40 -12.95 -3.90
N THR A 42 -6.17 -11.88 -4.65
CA THR A 42 -5.33 -10.77 -4.22
C THR A 42 -6.03 -9.44 -4.40
N PHE A 43 -5.90 -8.58 -3.41
CA PHE A 43 -6.40 -7.21 -3.46
C PHE A 43 -5.23 -6.25 -3.32
N LEU A 44 -5.21 -5.22 -4.16
CA LEU A 44 -4.34 -4.06 -3.99
C LEU A 44 -5.24 -2.88 -3.59
N ALA A 45 -5.28 -2.59 -2.30
CA ALA A 45 -6.18 -1.60 -1.74
C ALA A 45 -5.63 -1.04 -0.42
N GLY A 46 -6.12 0.13 -0.02
CA GLY A 46 -5.93 0.60 1.35
C GLY A 46 -6.76 -0.22 2.33
N HIS A 47 -6.21 -0.49 3.51
CA HIS A 47 -6.88 -1.25 4.56
C HIS A 47 -7.36 -0.32 5.70
N PRO A 48 -8.55 -0.61 6.30
CA PRO A 48 -9.51 -1.65 5.95
C PRO A 48 -10.25 -1.39 4.62
N ASN A 49 -10.52 -2.46 3.88
CA ASN A 49 -11.21 -2.43 2.58
C ASN A 49 -12.56 -3.16 2.66
N GLY A 50 -13.62 -2.55 2.12
CA GLY A 50 -14.98 -3.10 2.22
C GLY A 50 -15.15 -4.46 1.53
N ASN A 51 -14.51 -4.70 0.38
CA ASN A 51 -14.59 -6.00 -0.30
C ASN A 51 -13.88 -7.10 0.48
N VAL A 52 -12.71 -6.79 1.05
CA VAL A 52 -11.97 -7.74 1.90
C VAL A 52 -12.76 -8.04 3.17
N ASN A 53 -13.34 -7.03 3.82
CA ASN A 53 -14.19 -7.22 5.00
C ASN A 53 -15.41 -8.11 4.70
N LYS A 54 -16.01 -7.94 3.52
CA LYS A 54 -17.13 -8.77 3.08
C LYS A 54 -16.72 -10.23 2.88
N LEU A 55 -15.53 -10.48 2.29
CA LEU A 55 -14.98 -11.82 2.13
C LEU A 55 -14.77 -12.51 3.49
N ILE A 56 -14.13 -11.83 4.43
CA ILE A 56 -13.85 -12.38 5.76
C ILE A 56 -15.13 -12.73 6.51
N LYS A 57 -16.15 -11.87 6.40
CA LYS A 57 -17.42 -12.08 7.12
C LYS A 57 -18.33 -13.16 6.53
N LEU A 58 -18.27 -13.39 5.23
CA LEU A 58 -19.24 -14.22 4.52
C LEU A 58 -18.65 -15.50 3.94
N CYS A 59 -17.33 -15.59 3.83
CA CYS A 59 -16.64 -16.73 3.26
C CYS A 59 -15.47 -17.06 4.17
N ASP A 60 -15.32 -18.26 4.60
CA ASP A 60 -14.26 -18.72 5.48
C ASP A 60 -12.88 -18.54 4.82
N VAL A 61 -12.34 -17.32 4.88
CA VAL A 61 -11.07 -16.91 4.30
C VAL A 61 -10.14 -16.35 5.34
N SER A 62 -8.84 -16.56 5.16
CA SER A 62 -7.78 -16.00 5.98
C SER A 62 -6.76 -15.24 5.13
N PHE A 63 -6.02 -14.34 5.76
CA PHE A 63 -4.89 -13.68 5.13
C PHE A 63 -3.68 -14.62 5.05
N ILE A 64 -2.93 -14.49 3.96
CA ILE A 64 -1.62 -15.13 3.80
C ILE A 64 -0.57 -14.03 3.85
N GLY A 65 0.26 -14.05 4.88
CA GLY A 65 1.40 -13.16 5.02
C GLY A 65 2.46 -13.44 3.96
N LEU A 66 3.11 -12.40 3.48
CA LEU A 66 4.16 -12.53 2.48
C LEU A 66 5.52 -12.82 3.17
N PRO A 67 6.33 -13.74 2.62
CA PRO A 67 7.67 -14.01 3.17
C PRO A 67 8.57 -12.76 3.10
N ASP A 68 9.24 -12.43 4.19
CA ASP A 68 10.14 -11.26 4.29
C ASP A 68 11.18 -11.22 3.17
N ALA A 69 11.82 -12.36 2.87
CA ALA A 69 12.81 -12.44 1.81
C ALA A 69 12.25 -12.13 0.41
N ALA A 70 10.99 -12.43 0.12
CA ALA A 70 10.35 -12.07 -1.14
C ALA A 70 10.01 -10.59 -1.19
N VAL A 71 9.52 -10.03 -0.09
CA VAL A 71 9.25 -8.60 0.06
C VAL A 71 10.54 -7.79 -0.12
N ASP A 72 11.64 -8.22 0.53
CA ASP A 72 12.95 -7.55 0.39
C ASP A 72 13.47 -7.55 -1.04
N ARG A 73 13.40 -8.69 -1.73
CA ARG A 73 13.79 -8.78 -3.14
C ARG A 73 12.95 -7.87 -4.04
N LEU A 74 11.65 -7.81 -3.80
CA LEU A 74 10.76 -6.97 -4.58
C LEU A 74 11.04 -5.47 -4.36
N ILE A 75 11.24 -5.04 -3.13
CA ILE A 75 11.57 -3.65 -2.78
C ILE A 75 12.93 -3.26 -3.36
N ALA A 76 13.92 -4.14 -3.28
CA ALA A 76 15.25 -3.87 -3.83
C ALA A 76 15.24 -3.71 -5.36
N SER A 77 14.37 -4.43 -6.06
CA SER A 77 14.25 -4.34 -7.51
C SER A 77 13.30 -3.24 -8.01
N THR A 78 12.42 -2.74 -7.15
CA THR A 78 11.31 -1.88 -7.58
C THR A 78 11.00 -0.80 -6.53
N PRO A 79 11.48 0.44 -6.73
CA PRO A 79 11.55 1.46 -5.68
C PRO A 79 10.21 2.06 -5.24
N TYR A 80 9.11 1.77 -5.95
CA TYR A 80 7.78 2.23 -5.55
C TYR A 80 7.03 1.23 -4.64
N TYR A 81 7.58 0.03 -4.41
CA TYR A 81 7.07 -0.85 -3.37
C TYR A 81 7.69 -0.52 -2.03
N VAL A 82 6.89 -0.68 -0.99
CA VAL A 82 7.30 -0.49 0.40
C VAL A 82 6.84 -1.67 1.23
N ARG A 83 7.56 -1.98 2.30
CA ARG A 83 7.13 -2.95 3.29
C ARG A 83 5.86 -2.43 3.96
N ALA A 84 4.84 -3.25 4.10
CA ALA A 84 3.58 -2.89 4.69
C ALA A 84 3.07 -3.99 5.63
N LEU A 85 2.15 -3.62 6.50
CA LEU A 85 1.44 -4.51 7.39
C LEU A 85 -0.06 -4.25 7.26
N ILE A 86 -0.87 -5.31 7.22
CA ILE A 86 -2.30 -5.20 7.44
C ILE A 86 -2.49 -5.35 8.96
N PRO A 87 -2.96 -4.30 9.65
CA PRO A 87 -3.09 -4.34 11.10
C PRO A 87 -4.09 -5.40 11.55
N ARG A 88 -3.80 -6.08 12.64
CA ARG A 88 -4.67 -7.12 13.23
C ARG A 88 -6.08 -6.60 13.57
N ASP A 89 -6.23 -5.32 13.85
CA ASP A 89 -7.49 -4.65 14.18
C ASP A 89 -8.25 -4.14 12.94
N ALA A 90 -7.68 -4.27 11.73
CA ALA A 90 -8.29 -3.75 10.50
C ALA A 90 -9.60 -4.46 10.11
N TYR A 91 -9.77 -5.74 10.48
CA TYR A 91 -10.91 -6.56 10.07
C TYR A 91 -11.54 -7.37 11.22
N GLY A 92 -11.46 -6.86 12.42
CA GLY A 92 -11.90 -7.54 13.62
C GLY A 92 -10.72 -8.16 14.37
N GLU A 93 -10.95 -9.20 15.11
CA GLU A 93 -9.91 -9.83 15.93
C GLU A 93 -9.09 -10.83 15.09
N MET A 94 -8.10 -10.33 14.36
CA MET A 94 -7.03 -11.18 13.83
C MET A 94 -5.99 -11.44 14.93
N LEU A 95 -5.33 -12.60 14.87
CA LEU A 95 -4.33 -12.96 15.87
C LEU A 95 -3.11 -12.01 15.81
N ASP A 96 -2.63 -11.72 14.59
CA ASP A 96 -1.42 -10.93 14.35
C ASP A 96 -1.57 -9.94 13.20
N ASP A 97 -0.66 -8.98 13.13
CA ASP A 97 -0.47 -8.15 11.94
C ASP A 97 0.01 -9.03 10.77
N VAL A 98 -0.52 -8.78 9.56
CA VAL A 98 -0.17 -9.58 8.38
C VAL A 98 0.91 -8.85 7.56
N PRO A 99 2.13 -9.39 7.47
CA PRO A 99 3.18 -8.81 6.63
C PRO A 99 2.80 -8.86 5.16
N THR A 100 2.99 -7.74 4.47
CA THR A 100 2.66 -7.59 3.05
C THR A 100 3.55 -6.56 2.38
N VAL A 101 3.28 -6.28 1.10
CA VAL A 101 3.89 -5.20 0.32
C VAL A 101 2.84 -4.16 -0.04
N GLY A 102 3.21 -2.90 0.03
CA GLY A 102 2.36 -1.77 -0.36
C GLY A 102 2.94 -0.97 -1.52
N LEU A 103 2.09 -0.18 -2.14
CA LEU A 103 2.46 0.89 -3.06
C LEU A 103 2.31 2.23 -2.34
N ALA A 104 3.35 3.04 -2.36
CA ALA A 104 3.26 4.38 -1.81
C ALA A 104 2.48 5.29 -2.76
N ALA A 105 1.43 5.93 -2.24
CA ALA A 105 0.74 6.99 -2.97
C ALA A 105 1.49 8.32 -2.76
N THR A 106 1.79 9.01 -3.85
CA THR A 106 2.54 10.27 -3.83
C THR A 106 1.72 11.40 -4.44
N VAL A 107 1.66 12.54 -3.77
CA VAL A 107 1.11 13.77 -4.36
C VAL A 107 2.14 14.34 -5.34
N MET A 108 1.76 14.49 -6.59
CA MET A 108 2.61 15.03 -7.64
C MET A 108 2.12 16.39 -8.11
N ALA A 109 3.04 17.27 -8.46
CA ALA A 109 2.77 18.55 -9.08
C ALA A 109 3.62 18.71 -10.35
N THR A 110 3.24 19.63 -11.24
CA THR A 110 4.07 20.00 -12.38
C THR A 110 5.20 20.91 -11.95
N ASP A 111 6.25 20.97 -12.73
CA ASP A 111 7.38 21.90 -12.58
C ASP A 111 6.98 23.38 -12.69
N LYS A 112 5.77 23.65 -13.21
CA LYS A 112 5.19 24.99 -13.31
C LYS A 112 4.54 25.49 -12.03
N LEU A 113 4.33 24.61 -11.03
CA LEU A 113 3.82 25.04 -9.73
C LEU A 113 4.90 25.92 -9.06
N ASP A 114 4.52 27.10 -8.57
CA ASP A 114 5.47 27.95 -7.86
C ASP A 114 5.89 27.36 -6.51
N SER A 115 7.10 27.70 -6.06
CA SER A 115 7.68 27.13 -4.85
C SER A 115 6.94 27.53 -3.57
N ALA A 116 6.32 28.70 -3.53
CA ALA A 116 5.55 29.15 -2.36
C ALA A 116 4.29 28.29 -2.21
N THR A 117 3.56 28.06 -3.30
CA THR A 117 2.38 27.18 -3.29
C THR A 117 2.74 25.76 -2.88
N ALA A 118 3.81 25.18 -3.44
CA ALA A 118 4.27 23.85 -3.06
C ALA A 118 4.71 23.75 -1.59
N TYR A 119 5.36 24.79 -1.09
CA TYR A 119 5.73 24.93 0.33
C TYR A 119 4.49 24.90 1.22
N TYR A 120 3.51 25.77 0.96
CA TYR A 120 2.31 25.87 1.80
C TYR A 120 1.42 24.63 1.70
N LEU A 121 1.31 23.97 0.53
CA LEU A 121 0.62 22.70 0.41
C LEU A 121 1.26 21.61 1.27
N THR A 122 2.60 21.49 1.20
CA THR A 122 3.34 20.53 2.03
C THR A 122 3.16 20.85 3.52
N LYS A 123 3.32 22.11 3.90
CA LYS A 123 3.12 22.59 5.27
C LYS A 123 1.72 22.24 5.78
N ALA A 124 0.68 22.57 5.01
CA ALA A 124 -0.71 22.31 5.38
C ALA A 124 -0.97 20.82 5.66
N VAL A 125 -0.42 19.92 4.85
CA VAL A 125 -0.56 18.47 5.05
C VAL A 125 0.13 18.04 6.34
N PHE A 126 1.37 18.42 6.55
CA PHE A 126 2.15 17.95 7.70
C PHE A 126 1.70 18.57 9.03
N GLU A 127 1.30 19.83 9.04
CA GLU A 127 0.79 20.49 10.25
C GLU A 127 -0.63 20.03 10.64
N ASN A 128 -1.42 19.56 9.67
CA ASN A 128 -2.76 19.05 9.92
C ASN A 128 -2.85 17.52 9.82
N LEU A 129 -1.73 16.81 9.98
CA LEU A 129 -1.69 15.36 9.79
C LEU A 129 -2.68 14.62 10.68
N HIS A 130 -2.84 15.03 11.93
CA HIS A 130 -3.81 14.41 12.84
C HIS A 130 -5.25 14.51 12.31
N MET A 131 -5.64 15.67 11.76
CA MET A 131 -6.95 15.82 11.13
C MET A 131 -7.09 14.93 9.89
N ILE A 132 -6.04 14.79 9.08
CA ILE A 132 -6.03 13.92 7.90
C ILE A 132 -6.20 12.46 8.31
N GLN A 133 -5.51 12.02 9.35
CA GLN A 133 -5.60 10.67 9.90
C GLN A 133 -7.03 10.28 10.28
N THR A 134 -7.85 11.24 10.76
CA THR A 134 -9.25 10.97 11.12
C THR A 134 -10.21 10.88 9.94
N LYS A 135 -9.80 11.29 8.72
CA LYS A 135 -10.69 11.32 7.54
C LYS A 135 -10.91 9.97 6.90
N HIS A 136 -9.96 9.07 7.01
CA HIS A 136 -10.10 7.72 6.44
C HIS A 136 -9.21 6.73 7.20
N PRO A 137 -9.68 5.52 7.49
CA PRO A 137 -8.91 4.51 8.24
C PRO A 137 -7.54 4.20 7.65
N ALA A 138 -7.38 4.21 6.33
CA ALA A 138 -6.09 4.00 5.66
C ALA A 138 -5.04 5.09 6.00
N PHE A 139 -5.46 6.25 6.50
CA PHE A 139 -4.56 7.34 6.89
C PHE A 139 -4.14 7.30 8.36
N PHE A 140 -4.79 6.47 9.17
CA PHE A 140 -4.56 6.43 10.62
C PHE A 140 -3.08 6.21 10.99
N ARG A 141 -2.36 5.41 10.21
CA ARG A 141 -0.94 5.08 10.45
C ARG A 141 0.06 5.92 9.65
N LEU A 142 -0.36 7.02 9.03
CA LEU A 142 0.58 7.93 8.36
C LEU A 142 1.59 8.46 9.37
N HIS A 143 2.88 8.31 9.05
CA HIS A 143 3.96 8.78 9.88
C HIS A 143 4.78 9.84 9.13
N PRO A 144 5.00 11.06 9.71
CA PRO A 144 5.61 12.19 9.00
C PRO A 144 6.97 11.88 8.37
N LEU A 145 7.81 11.08 9.06
CA LEU A 145 9.13 10.76 8.56
C LEU A 145 9.07 9.84 7.34
N GLU A 146 8.17 8.87 7.36
CA GLU A 146 7.94 7.95 6.24
C GLU A 146 7.31 8.67 5.05
N MET A 147 6.33 9.53 5.29
CA MET A 147 5.72 10.40 4.25
C MET A 147 6.78 11.25 3.53
N ALA A 148 7.80 11.71 4.23
CA ALA A 148 8.87 12.52 3.65
C ALA A 148 9.92 11.70 2.89
N ARG A 149 10.06 10.40 3.15
CA ARG A 149 11.21 9.59 2.69
C ARG A 149 10.87 8.39 1.86
N SER A 150 9.75 7.72 2.15
CA SER A 150 9.41 6.44 1.53
C SER A 150 8.60 6.61 0.24
N GLY A 151 8.83 5.73 -0.74
CA GLY A 151 8.05 5.66 -1.97
C GLY A 151 8.17 6.88 -2.91
N ILE A 152 9.17 7.73 -2.73
CA ILE A 152 9.39 8.90 -3.58
C ILE A 152 10.17 8.48 -4.81
N THR A 153 9.50 8.43 -5.96
CA THR A 153 10.06 7.97 -7.24
C THR A 153 10.27 9.11 -8.25
N ALA A 154 9.86 10.33 -7.92
CA ALA A 154 10.07 11.52 -8.71
C ALA A 154 10.91 12.56 -7.95
N PRO A 155 11.58 13.51 -8.62
CA PRO A 155 12.25 14.61 -7.96
C PRO A 155 11.29 15.38 -7.06
N ARG A 156 11.75 15.72 -5.85
CA ARG A 156 10.95 16.54 -4.94
C ARG A 156 10.87 17.98 -5.41
N HIS A 157 9.69 18.57 -5.33
CA HIS A 157 9.51 19.98 -5.65
C HIS A 157 10.31 20.88 -4.69
N PRO A 158 11.02 21.94 -5.15
CA PRO A 158 11.85 22.80 -4.31
C PRO A 158 11.13 23.34 -3.07
N GLY A 159 9.87 23.80 -3.22
CA GLY A 159 9.07 24.30 -2.09
C GLY A 159 8.77 23.20 -1.05
N ALA A 160 8.52 21.98 -1.47
CA ALA A 160 8.34 20.84 -0.55
C ALA A 160 9.66 20.53 0.19
N VAL A 161 10.78 20.54 -0.51
CA VAL A 161 12.12 20.33 0.07
C VAL A 161 12.40 21.40 1.13
N GLN A 162 12.10 22.68 0.84
CA GLN A 162 12.28 23.78 1.76
C GLN A 162 11.54 23.50 3.08
N TYR A 163 10.24 23.28 3.05
CA TYR A 163 9.47 23.01 4.25
C TYR A 163 9.99 21.77 5.02
N LEU A 164 10.23 20.66 4.32
CA LEU A 164 10.67 19.40 4.95
C LEU A 164 12.05 19.53 5.63
N ARG A 165 12.94 20.40 5.11
CA ARG A 165 14.22 20.73 5.77
C ARG A 165 14.03 21.61 7.00
N GLU A 166 13.18 22.63 6.91
CA GLU A 166 12.86 23.52 8.05
C GLU A 166 12.35 22.73 9.26
N VAL A 167 11.54 21.69 9.02
CA VAL A 167 11.00 20.84 10.11
C VAL A 167 11.86 19.59 10.40
N GLY A 168 13.08 19.50 9.85
CA GLY A 168 14.03 18.41 10.11
C GLY A 168 13.61 17.03 9.58
N ARG A 169 12.73 16.98 8.58
CA ARG A 169 12.29 15.72 7.94
C ARG A 169 13.18 15.29 6.78
N LEU A 170 13.90 16.22 6.19
CA LEU A 170 14.99 15.99 5.23
C LEU A 170 16.29 16.62 5.74
N ARG A 171 17.43 16.02 5.34
CA ARG A 171 18.77 16.56 5.51
C ARG A 171 19.16 17.43 4.33
#